data_7a2ed5146740ffeda070e7c52ce4d259
#
_entry.id   7a2ed5146740ffeda070e7c52ce4d259
#
_cell.length_a   1.000
_cell.length_b   1.000
_cell.length_c   1.000
_cell.angle_alpha   90.00
_cell.angle_beta   90.00
_cell.angle_gamma   90.00
#
_symmetry.space_group_name_H-M   'P 1'
#
loop_
_entity.id
_entity.type
_entity.pdbx_description
1 polymer ?
#
loop_
_entity_poly.entity_id
_entity_poly.type
_entity_poly.pdbx_seq_one_letter_code
_entity_poly.pdbx_strand_id
1 'polypeptide(L)'
;RGLGDVYKRQEKYNALTYIDEVHAVGMYGKRGGGISERDEAAHRIDIIEGTLGKAFGVMGGYVAADKKIIDCIRSYAPGFIFTTSLSPALVAGVLASVRHLKESSVEREGQQAAAELLKTKMRDAGLPVMDSVTHIVPLMVGDPVHAKKISDILLAEYGVYVQPINFPTVPRGTERLRFTPGPAHTAEMMDDLVGALVEIWDRMDMELAKAA
;
A
#
# COMPACT_ATOMS: atom_id res chain seq x y z
N ARG A 1 -7.53 3.03 -15.70
CA ARG A 1 -6.52 3.62 -16.61
C ARG A 1 -5.18 3.02 -16.23
N GLY A 2 -4.58 2.25 -17.13
CA GLY A 2 -3.32 1.58 -16.87
C GLY A 2 -2.10 2.39 -17.35
N LEU A 3 -0.92 1.86 -17.11
CA LEU A 3 0.36 2.46 -17.54
C LEU A 3 0.40 2.77 -19.05
N GLY A 4 -0.38 2.06 -19.89
CA GLY A 4 -0.46 2.30 -21.32
C GLY A 4 -0.88 3.73 -21.71
N ASP A 5 -1.74 4.39 -20.96
CA ASP A 5 -2.12 5.79 -21.20
C ASP A 5 -0.98 6.76 -20.89
N VAL A 6 -0.14 6.43 -19.91
CA VAL A 6 1.04 7.22 -19.51
C VAL A 6 2.06 7.21 -20.65
N TYR A 7 2.35 6.04 -21.21
CA TYR A 7 3.33 5.89 -22.30
C TYR A 7 2.93 6.61 -23.58
N LYS A 8 1.65 6.56 -23.97
CA LYS A 8 1.13 7.31 -25.12
C LYS A 8 1.32 8.82 -24.97
N ARG A 9 1.14 9.34 -23.75
CA ARG A 9 1.35 10.76 -23.46
C ARG A 9 2.83 11.11 -23.44
N GLN A 10 3.69 10.25 -22.87
CA GLN A 10 5.13 10.43 -22.90
C GLN A 10 5.65 10.56 -24.32
N GLU A 11 5.30 9.62 -25.22
CA GLU A 11 5.70 9.66 -26.62
C GLU A 11 5.17 10.91 -27.33
N LYS A 12 3.88 11.24 -27.12
CA LYS A 12 3.24 12.39 -27.76
C LYS A 12 3.87 13.73 -27.39
N TYR A 13 4.29 13.89 -26.13
CA TYR A 13 4.77 15.16 -25.59
C TYR A 13 6.28 15.17 -25.30
N ASN A 14 6.98 14.10 -25.60
CA ASN A 14 8.40 13.92 -25.27
C ASN A 14 8.70 14.25 -23.80
N ALA A 15 7.86 13.73 -22.91
CA ALA A 15 7.93 13.98 -21.48
C ALA A 15 8.63 12.82 -20.75
N LEU A 16 9.33 13.12 -19.65
CA LEU A 16 9.85 12.10 -18.76
C LEU A 16 8.71 11.45 -17.97
N THR A 17 8.86 10.15 -17.69
CA THR A 17 7.96 9.40 -16.84
C THR A 17 8.51 9.26 -15.43
N TYR A 18 7.66 9.46 -14.45
CA TYR A 18 7.97 9.28 -13.03
C TYR A 18 6.92 8.37 -12.41
N ILE A 19 7.34 7.33 -11.72
CA ILE A 19 6.45 6.43 -10.97
C ILE A 19 6.83 6.36 -9.50
N ASP A 20 5.83 6.48 -8.65
CA ASP A 20 5.91 6.21 -7.22
C ASP A 20 5.52 4.75 -6.95
N GLU A 21 6.50 3.93 -6.57
CA GLU A 21 6.34 2.52 -6.21
C GLU A 21 6.36 2.29 -4.69
N VAL A 22 6.20 3.34 -3.86
CA VAL A 22 6.36 3.22 -2.40
C VAL A 22 5.37 2.25 -1.74
N HIS A 23 4.22 2.00 -2.37
CA HIS A 23 3.24 0.99 -1.95
C HIS A 23 3.30 -0.30 -2.76
N ALA A 24 4.32 -0.48 -3.60
CA ALA A 24 4.39 -1.61 -4.51
C ALA A 24 5.74 -2.34 -4.49
N VAL A 25 6.85 -1.61 -4.31
CA VAL A 25 8.18 -2.20 -4.20
C VAL A 25 8.25 -3.18 -3.02
N GLY A 26 8.82 -4.36 -3.26
CA GLY A 26 8.84 -5.47 -2.32
C GLY A 26 7.56 -6.31 -2.28
N MET A 27 6.41 -5.77 -2.77
CA MET A 27 5.08 -6.38 -2.67
C MET A 27 4.52 -6.89 -4.00
N TYR A 28 5.04 -6.42 -5.12
CA TYR A 28 4.63 -6.82 -6.47
C TYR A 28 5.85 -7.10 -7.35
N GLY A 29 5.59 -7.81 -8.45
CA GLY A 29 6.63 -8.24 -9.38
C GLY A 29 7.34 -9.53 -8.93
N LYS A 30 7.92 -10.24 -9.86
CA LYS A 30 8.57 -11.55 -9.62
C LYS A 30 9.71 -11.46 -8.61
N ARG A 31 10.45 -10.36 -8.63
CA ARG A 31 11.60 -10.09 -7.75
C ARG A 31 11.36 -8.97 -6.75
N GLY A 32 10.10 -8.52 -6.61
CA GLY A 32 9.73 -7.42 -5.74
C GLY A 32 10.04 -6.02 -6.29
N GLY A 33 10.17 -5.87 -7.60
CA GLY A 33 10.48 -4.60 -8.24
C GLY A 33 9.29 -3.63 -8.38
N GLY A 34 8.08 -4.04 -7.94
CA GLY A 34 6.89 -3.19 -7.96
C GLY A 34 5.94 -3.50 -9.12
N ILE A 35 5.02 -2.58 -9.37
CA ILE A 35 4.02 -2.69 -10.45
C ILE A 35 4.69 -2.58 -11.83
N SER A 36 5.71 -1.75 -11.95
CA SER A 36 6.46 -1.61 -13.19
C SER A 36 7.15 -2.92 -13.61
N GLU A 37 7.63 -3.72 -12.64
CA GLU A 37 8.14 -5.05 -12.92
C GLU A 37 7.01 -6.02 -13.25
N ARG A 38 5.93 -6.03 -12.46
CA ARG A 38 4.77 -6.91 -12.68
C ARG A 38 4.19 -6.77 -14.09
N ASP A 39 4.08 -5.53 -14.56
CA ASP A 39 3.48 -5.19 -15.85
C ASP A 39 4.51 -5.11 -16.98
N GLU A 40 5.76 -5.56 -16.74
CA GLU A 40 6.88 -5.58 -17.68
C GLU A 40 7.18 -4.20 -18.30
N ALA A 41 6.90 -3.14 -17.58
CA ALA A 41 6.93 -1.75 -18.04
C ALA A 41 8.14 -0.94 -17.54
N ALA A 42 8.96 -1.51 -16.64
CA ALA A 42 10.06 -0.79 -16.00
C ALA A 42 11.05 -0.15 -16.99
N HIS A 43 11.27 -0.79 -18.15
CA HIS A 43 12.17 -0.28 -19.20
C HIS A 43 11.67 1.00 -19.89
N ARG A 44 10.41 1.40 -19.68
CA ARG A 44 9.77 2.60 -20.23
C ARG A 44 9.64 3.72 -19.19
N ILE A 45 10.11 3.51 -17.99
CA ILE A 45 10.02 4.46 -16.89
C ILE A 45 11.38 5.13 -16.72
N ASP A 46 11.42 6.46 -16.77
CA ASP A 46 12.66 7.22 -16.63
C ASP A 46 13.10 7.34 -15.17
N ILE A 47 12.14 7.52 -14.26
CA ILE A 47 12.41 7.71 -12.83
C ILE A 47 11.45 6.84 -12.02
N ILE A 48 12.02 6.00 -11.16
CA ILE A 48 11.28 5.16 -10.20
C ILE A 48 11.65 5.61 -8.80
N GLU A 49 10.64 5.94 -7.99
CA GLU A 49 10.76 6.20 -6.56
C GLU A 49 10.28 4.99 -5.75
N GLY A 50 11.00 4.67 -4.69
CA GLY A 50 10.62 3.60 -3.77
C GLY A 50 10.99 3.93 -2.33
N THR A 51 10.32 3.26 -1.39
CA THR A 51 10.59 3.39 0.04
C THR A 51 11.25 2.13 0.60
N LEU A 52 12.06 2.34 1.63
CA LEU A 52 12.65 1.27 2.43
C LEU A 52 11.85 1.04 3.74
N GLY A 53 10.88 1.91 4.02
CA GLY A 53 10.11 1.92 5.26
C GLY A 53 8.83 1.05 5.27
N LYS A 54 8.53 0.32 4.20
CA LYS A 54 7.36 -0.57 4.11
C LYS A 54 7.81 -2.03 4.00
N ALA A 55 7.75 -2.63 2.82
CA ALA A 55 8.08 -4.05 2.62
C ALA A 55 9.51 -4.42 3.04
N PHE A 56 10.45 -3.50 2.90
CA PHE A 56 11.83 -3.76 3.32
C PHE A 56 12.06 -3.61 4.83
N GLY A 57 11.13 -3.01 5.58
CA GLY A 57 11.13 -2.96 7.04
C GLY A 57 12.23 -2.10 7.66
N VAL A 58 12.78 -1.11 6.91
CA VAL A 58 13.88 -0.25 7.36
C VAL A 58 13.49 1.23 7.18
N MET A 59 14.35 2.16 7.48
CA MET A 59 14.14 3.59 7.24
C MET A 59 14.79 4.02 5.92
N GLY A 60 14.16 5.00 5.24
CA GLY A 60 14.71 5.66 4.06
C GLY A 60 13.91 5.42 2.79
N GLY A 61 14.51 5.82 1.68
CA GLY A 61 13.96 5.68 0.35
C GLY A 61 15.05 5.73 -0.70
N TYR A 62 14.66 5.56 -1.96
CA TYR A 62 15.58 5.62 -3.07
C TYR A 62 14.90 6.15 -4.32
N VAL A 63 15.72 6.66 -5.23
CA VAL A 63 15.35 6.96 -6.61
C VAL A 63 16.23 6.12 -7.52
N ALA A 64 15.62 5.47 -8.50
CA ALA A 64 16.31 4.72 -9.55
C ALA A 64 16.00 5.38 -10.91
N ALA A 65 17.05 5.74 -11.65
CA ALA A 65 16.96 6.40 -12.95
C ALA A 65 18.27 6.26 -13.73
N ASP A 66 18.32 6.82 -14.94
CA ASP A 66 19.57 6.95 -15.71
C ASP A 66 20.63 7.71 -14.92
N LYS A 67 21.90 7.36 -15.13
CA LYS A 67 23.05 7.95 -14.43
C LYS A 67 23.06 9.48 -14.44
N LYS A 68 22.68 10.11 -15.55
CA LYS A 68 22.68 11.57 -15.68
C LYS A 68 21.58 12.21 -14.82
N ILE A 69 20.42 11.57 -14.72
CA ILE A 69 19.32 12.01 -13.84
C ILE A 69 19.75 11.89 -12.37
N ILE A 70 20.36 10.76 -12.01
CA ILE A 70 20.87 10.56 -10.63
C ILE A 70 21.95 11.56 -10.29
N ASP A 71 22.86 11.86 -11.19
CA ASP A 71 23.90 12.87 -10.97
C ASP A 71 23.28 14.28 -10.78
N CYS A 72 22.29 14.62 -11.56
CA CYS A 72 21.52 15.85 -11.41
C CYS A 72 20.83 15.92 -10.03
N ILE A 73 20.15 14.85 -9.61
CA ILE A 73 19.49 14.78 -8.30
C ILE A 73 20.51 14.97 -7.17
N ARG A 74 21.66 14.31 -7.23
CA ARG A 74 22.72 14.43 -6.23
C ARG A 74 23.29 15.84 -6.15
N SER A 75 23.35 16.54 -7.27
CA SER A 75 23.99 17.87 -7.37
C SER A 75 23.05 19.02 -7.07
N TYR A 76 21.74 18.85 -7.32
CA TYR A 76 20.80 19.97 -7.30
C TYR A 76 19.57 19.77 -6.41
N ALA A 77 19.23 18.54 -5.99
CA ALA A 77 18.05 18.31 -5.18
C ALA A 77 18.30 18.71 -3.71
N PRO A 78 17.63 19.75 -3.19
CA PRO A 78 17.87 20.22 -1.81
C PRO A 78 17.61 19.15 -0.76
N GLY A 79 16.57 18.34 -0.95
CA GLY A 79 16.21 17.24 -0.06
C GLY A 79 17.26 16.12 0.00
N PHE A 80 18.16 16.04 -0.98
CA PHE A 80 19.29 15.11 -0.99
C PHE A 80 20.57 15.77 -0.47
N ILE A 81 20.91 16.96 -0.97
CA ILE A 81 22.18 17.66 -0.63
C ILE A 81 22.26 18.00 0.85
N PHE A 82 21.15 18.46 1.45
CA PHE A 82 21.10 18.92 2.84
C PHE A 82 20.62 17.86 3.83
N THR A 83 20.67 16.58 3.45
CA THR A 83 20.36 15.46 4.34
C THR A 83 21.59 14.63 4.65
N THR A 84 21.57 13.95 5.79
CA THR A 84 22.61 13.01 6.18
C THR A 84 22.40 11.67 5.50
N SER A 85 23.48 10.99 5.13
CA SER A 85 23.44 9.61 4.61
C SER A 85 22.81 8.65 5.62
N LEU A 86 22.17 7.59 5.11
CA LEU A 86 21.70 6.49 5.95
C LEU A 86 22.89 5.86 6.71
N SER A 87 22.63 5.46 7.96
CA SER A 87 23.69 4.80 8.75
C SER A 87 24.05 3.44 8.14
N PRO A 88 25.32 2.98 8.30
CA PRO A 88 25.74 1.66 7.79
C PRO A 88 24.89 0.50 8.27
N ALA A 89 24.39 0.55 9.51
CA ALA A 89 23.51 -0.49 10.05
C ALA A 89 22.17 -0.58 9.29
N LEU A 90 21.56 0.58 8.99
CA LEU A 90 20.34 0.63 8.18
C LEU A 90 20.59 0.12 6.75
N VAL A 91 21.70 0.54 6.13
CA VAL A 91 22.08 0.09 4.78
C VAL A 91 22.32 -1.42 4.73
N ALA A 92 22.95 -2.00 5.75
CA ALA A 92 23.14 -3.45 5.85
C ALA A 92 21.79 -4.19 5.96
N GLY A 93 20.85 -3.69 6.78
CA GLY A 93 19.49 -4.23 6.89
C GLY A 93 18.74 -4.16 5.57
N VAL A 94 18.78 -3.00 4.88
CA VAL A 94 18.18 -2.85 3.54
C VAL A 94 18.76 -3.85 2.55
N LEU A 95 20.09 -3.99 2.51
CA LEU A 95 20.75 -4.91 1.59
C LEU A 95 20.30 -6.35 1.81
N ALA A 96 20.20 -6.78 3.07
CA ALA A 96 19.73 -8.12 3.43
C ALA A 96 18.27 -8.32 2.99
N SER A 97 17.38 -7.36 3.29
CA SER A 97 15.96 -7.39 2.92
C SER A 97 15.75 -7.41 1.39
N VAL A 98 16.46 -6.57 0.66
CA VAL A 98 16.39 -6.55 -0.82
C VAL A 98 16.87 -7.87 -1.43
N ARG A 99 17.96 -8.44 -0.92
CA ARG A 99 18.47 -9.75 -1.38
C ARG A 99 17.45 -10.85 -1.14
N HIS A 100 16.90 -10.90 0.07
CA HIS A 100 15.86 -11.86 0.44
C HIS A 100 14.64 -11.76 -0.49
N LEU A 101 14.07 -10.56 -0.64
CA LEU A 101 12.87 -10.36 -1.46
C LEU A 101 13.10 -10.56 -2.97
N LYS A 102 14.33 -10.49 -3.45
CA LYS A 102 14.66 -10.85 -4.84
C LYS A 102 14.60 -12.35 -5.10
N GLU A 103 14.80 -13.17 -4.07
CA GLU A 103 14.88 -14.63 -4.14
C GLU A 103 13.63 -15.31 -3.61
N SER A 104 12.96 -14.71 -2.58
CA SER A 104 11.74 -15.22 -1.96
C SER A 104 10.49 -14.52 -2.52
N SER A 105 9.44 -15.32 -2.78
CA SER A 105 8.08 -14.83 -3.08
C SER A 105 7.11 -15.10 -1.93
N VAL A 106 7.53 -15.84 -0.90
CA VAL A 106 6.66 -16.36 0.17
C VAL A 106 5.88 -15.22 0.85
N GLU A 107 6.54 -14.13 1.20
CA GLU A 107 5.93 -13.01 1.90
C GLU A 107 4.95 -12.26 0.99
N ARG A 108 5.27 -12.11 -0.30
CA ARG A 108 4.40 -11.47 -1.29
C ARG A 108 3.14 -12.29 -1.55
N GLU A 109 3.30 -13.59 -1.78
CA GLU A 109 2.18 -14.51 -2.00
C GLU A 109 1.29 -14.60 -0.77
N GLY A 110 1.89 -14.70 0.42
CA GLY A 110 1.16 -14.69 1.69
C GLY A 110 0.37 -13.39 1.91
N GLN A 111 0.95 -12.23 1.56
CA GLN A 111 0.24 -10.96 1.65
C GLN A 111 -0.95 -10.87 0.69
N GLN A 112 -0.78 -11.28 -0.56
CA GLN A 112 -1.87 -11.27 -1.54
C GLN A 112 -3.00 -12.23 -1.11
N ALA A 113 -2.65 -13.44 -0.65
CA ALA A 113 -3.61 -14.41 -0.14
C ALA A 113 -4.37 -13.86 1.09
N ALA A 114 -3.68 -13.22 2.03
CA ALA A 114 -4.29 -12.59 3.19
C ALA A 114 -5.25 -11.46 2.80
N ALA A 115 -4.89 -10.65 1.80
CA ALA A 115 -5.74 -9.56 1.32
C ALA A 115 -7.03 -10.10 0.66
N GLU A 116 -6.94 -11.10 -0.18
CA GLU A 116 -8.12 -11.71 -0.82
C GLU A 116 -9.00 -12.43 0.21
N LEU A 117 -8.42 -13.13 1.17
CA LEU A 117 -9.18 -13.77 2.25
C LEU A 117 -9.97 -12.73 3.06
N LEU A 118 -9.34 -11.63 3.47
CA LEU A 118 -10.03 -10.58 4.23
C LEU A 118 -11.14 -9.91 3.41
N LYS A 119 -10.90 -9.60 2.13
CA LYS A 119 -11.93 -9.06 1.23
C LYS A 119 -13.14 -9.98 1.14
N THR A 120 -12.90 -11.28 0.97
CA THR A 120 -13.95 -12.29 0.89
C THR A 120 -14.76 -12.34 2.18
N LYS A 121 -14.11 -12.52 3.33
CA LYS A 121 -14.78 -12.58 4.64
C LYS A 121 -15.62 -11.33 4.94
N MET A 122 -15.10 -10.14 4.64
CA MET A 122 -15.84 -8.89 4.83
C MET A 122 -17.06 -8.77 3.91
N ARG A 123 -16.92 -9.18 2.63
CA ARG A 123 -18.05 -9.18 1.67
C ARG A 123 -19.12 -10.17 2.07
N ASP A 124 -18.74 -11.38 2.48
CA ASP A 124 -19.67 -12.43 2.94
C ASP A 124 -20.45 -11.98 4.18
N ALA A 125 -19.83 -11.14 5.03
CA ALA A 125 -20.47 -10.51 6.18
C ALA A 125 -21.33 -9.28 5.83
N GLY A 126 -21.45 -8.91 4.54
CA GLY A 126 -22.20 -7.73 4.10
C GLY A 126 -21.53 -6.38 4.42
N LEU A 127 -20.25 -6.36 4.76
CA LEU A 127 -19.52 -5.12 4.97
C LEU A 127 -19.20 -4.43 3.64
N PRO A 128 -19.27 -3.08 3.55
CA PRO A 128 -19.14 -2.34 2.29
C PRO A 128 -17.68 -2.21 1.82
N VAL A 129 -17.06 -3.34 1.46
CA VAL A 129 -15.71 -3.40 0.91
C VAL A 129 -15.69 -2.80 -0.49
N MET A 130 -14.81 -1.84 -0.73
CA MET A 130 -14.58 -1.29 -2.06
C MET A 130 -13.86 -2.28 -2.96
N ASP A 131 -14.13 -2.22 -4.25
CA ASP A 131 -13.36 -2.98 -5.22
C ASP A 131 -11.89 -2.54 -5.23
N SER A 132 -11.02 -3.50 -5.03
CA SER A 132 -9.56 -3.29 -5.03
C SER A 132 -8.86 -4.52 -5.56
N VAL A 133 -8.00 -4.31 -6.54
CA VAL A 133 -7.10 -5.35 -7.09
C VAL A 133 -5.74 -5.36 -6.39
N THR A 134 -5.62 -4.65 -5.26
CA THR A 134 -4.36 -4.49 -4.51
C THR A 134 -4.42 -5.22 -3.16
N HIS A 135 -3.28 -5.26 -2.47
CA HIS A 135 -3.17 -5.76 -1.09
C HIS A 135 -3.90 -4.88 -0.06
N ILE A 136 -4.35 -3.68 -0.46
CA ILE A 136 -5.11 -2.78 0.40
C ILE A 136 -6.59 -3.19 0.35
N VAL A 137 -7.20 -3.36 1.52
CA VAL A 137 -8.62 -3.68 1.68
C VAL A 137 -9.32 -2.43 2.25
N PRO A 138 -9.93 -1.61 1.39
CA PRO A 138 -10.62 -0.41 1.84
C PRO A 138 -12.07 -0.74 2.19
N LEU A 139 -12.48 -0.40 3.42
CA LEU A 139 -13.84 -0.55 3.91
C LEU A 139 -14.51 0.81 3.96
N MET A 140 -15.56 1.02 3.17
CA MET A 140 -16.25 2.29 3.06
C MET A 140 -17.02 2.61 4.35
N VAL A 141 -16.92 3.87 4.80
CA VAL A 141 -17.69 4.38 5.95
C VAL A 141 -18.53 5.60 5.53
N GLY A 142 -17.97 6.49 4.70
CA GLY A 142 -18.67 7.64 4.14
C GLY A 142 -18.84 8.84 5.07
N ASP A 143 -18.37 8.74 6.33
CA ASP A 143 -18.42 9.81 7.31
C ASP A 143 -17.12 9.84 8.15
N PRO A 144 -16.47 11.02 8.32
CA PRO A 144 -15.19 11.13 9.00
C PRO A 144 -15.28 10.89 10.52
N VAL A 145 -16.41 11.20 11.15
CA VAL A 145 -16.63 11.00 12.58
C VAL A 145 -16.82 9.51 12.85
N HIS A 146 -17.64 8.84 12.03
CA HIS A 146 -17.83 7.39 12.13
C HIS A 146 -16.53 6.64 11.85
N ALA A 147 -15.77 6.99 10.81
CA ALA A 147 -14.50 6.34 10.49
C ALA A 147 -13.51 6.42 11.67
N LYS A 148 -13.41 7.59 12.31
CA LYS A 148 -12.57 7.77 13.50
C LYS A 148 -13.10 6.95 14.68
N LYS A 149 -14.41 7.00 14.94
CA LYS A 149 -15.05 6.29 16.07
C LYS A 149 -14.88 4.78 15.95
N ILE A 150 -15.08 4.21 14.76
CA ILE A 150 -14.88 2.77 14.51
C ILE A 150 -13.42 2.39 14.79
N SER A 151 -12.46 3.18 14.29
CA SER A 151 -11.03 2.96 14.54
C SER A 151 -10.70 2.98 16.04
N ASP A 152 -11.27 3.91 16.80
CA ASP A 152 -11.05 4.02 18.25
C ASP A 152 -11.67 2.83 19.02
N ILE A 153 -12.87 2.40 18.64
CA ILE A 153 -13.53 1.24 19.25
C ILE A 153 -12.72 -0.03 18.95
N LEU A 154 -12.32 -0.26 17.70
CA LEU A 154 -11.48 -1.41 17.32
C LEU A 154 -10.20 -1.48 18.17
N LEU A 155 -9.55 -0.34 18.36
CA LEU A 155 -8.33 -0.30 19.17
C LEU A 155 -8.61 -0.55 20.65
N ALA A 156 -9.63 0.10 21.21
CA ALA A 156 -9.89 0.08 22.66
C ALA A 156 -10.52 -1.23 23.15
N GLU A 157 -11.44 -1.81 22.38
CA GLU A 157 -12.23 -2.96 22.80
C GLU A 157 -11.73 -4.30 22.23
N TYR A 158 -11.13 -4.26 21.01
CA TYR A 158 -10.70 -5.47 20.29
C TYR A 158 -9.18 -5.55 20.06
N GLY A 159 -8.41 -4.52 20.47
CA GLY A 159 -6.95 -4.49 20.29
C GLY A 159 -6.50 -4.40 18.85
N VAL A 160 -7.37 -3.97 17.92
CA VAL A 160 -7.09 -3.87 16.49
C VAL A 160 -6.86 -2.42 16.10
N TYR A 161 -5.64 -2.12 15.63
CA TYR A 161 -5.33 -0.82 15.05
C TYR A 161 -5.65 -0.79 13.55
N VAL A 162 -6.46 0.18 13.14
CA VAL A 162 -6.73 0.48 11.73
C VAL A 162 -6.68 1.98 11.47
N GLN A 163 -6.13 2.38 10.32
CA GLN A 163 -6.03 3.79 9.94
C GLN A 163 -7.32 4.27 9.28
N PRO A 164 -8.05 5.23 9.86
CA PRO A 164 -9.12 5.94 9.17
C PRO A 164 -8.52 6.89 8.11
N ILE A 165 -9.11 6.88 6.92
CA ILE A 165 -8.69 7.74 5.81
C ILE A 165 -9.81 8.73 5.52
N ASN A 166 -9.55 10.00 5.83
CA ASN A 166 -10.50 11.09 5.75
C ASN A 166 -10.02 12.17 4.76
N PHE A 167 -10.89 13.12 4.47
CA PHE A 167 -10.51 14.35 3.78
C PHE A 167 -9.30 15.02 4.50
N PRO A 168 -8.29 15.55 3.78
CA PRO A 168 -8.21 15.75 2.32
C PRO A 168 -7.63 14.56 1.53
N THR A 169 -7.25 13.46 2.19
CA THR A 169 -6.65 12.29 1.52
C THR A 169 -7.63 11.63 0.54
N VAL A 170 -8.90 11.65 0.88
CA VAL A 170 -10.01 11.18 0.03
C VAL A 170 -11.09 12.26 -0.07
N PRO A 171 -11.92 12.27 -1.13
CA PRO A 171 -13.05 13.17 -1.22
C PRO A 171 -14.04 12.97 -0.07
N ARG A 172 -14.73 14.05 0.36
CA ARG A 172 -15.81 13.98 1.36
C ARG A 172 -16.91 13.01 0.93
N GLY A 173 -17.45 12.25 1.87
CA GLY A 173 -18.44 11.19 1.61
C GLY A 173 -17.82 9.89 1.11
N THR A 174 -16.48 9.80 1.06
CA THR A 174 -15.75 8.59 0.66
C THR A 174 -14.72 8.16 1.70
N GLU A 175 -14.91 8.60 2.93
CA GLU A 175 -14.11 8.21 4.08
C GLU A 175 -14.18 6.71 4.29
N ARG A 176 -13.06 6.12 4.70
CA ARG A 176 -12.91 4.67 4.77
C ARG A 176 -11.90 4.23 5.81
N LEU A 177 -12.00 2.98 6.23
CA LEU A 177 -10.92 2.30 6.94
C LEU A 177 -10.00 1.61 5.94
N ARG A 178 -8.69 1.67 6.17
CA ARG A 178 -7.69 1.07 5.30
C ARG A 178 -7.00 -0.09 5.99
N PHE A 179 -7.42 -1.32 5.67
CA PHE A 179 -6.75 -2.51 6.15
C PHE A 179 -5.62 -2.93 5.20
N THR A 180 -4.51 -3.37 5.78
CA THR A 180 -3.33 -3.84 5.06
C THR A 180 -2.88 -5.17 5.66
N PRO A 181 -3.61 -6.26 5.42
CA PRO A 181 -3.25 -7.56 5.95
C PRO A 181 -1.91 -8.00 5.39
N GLY A 182 -1.16 -8.73 6.19
CA GLY A 182 0.12 -9.32 5.81
C GLY A 182 0.14 -10.82 6.13
N PRO A 183 1.20 -11.53 5.75
CA PRO A 183 1.29 -12.98 5.88
C PRO A 183 1.23 -13.50 7.32
N ALA A 184 1.45 -12.63 8.31
CA ALA A 184 1.36 -12.98 9.73
C ALA A 184 -0.08 -12.95 10.29
N HIS A 185 -1.03 -12.38 9.55
CA HIS A 185 -2.44 -12.36 9.98
C HIS A 185 -3.11 -13.69 9.62
N THR A 186 -3.56 -14.41 10.65
CA THR A 186 -4.22 -15.71 10.49
C THR A 186 -5.68 -15.56 10.05
N ALA A 187 -6.27 -16.64 9.55
CA ALA A 187 -7.70 -16.66 9.21
C ALA A 187 -8.58 -16.40 10.45
N GLU A 188 -8.19 -16.88 11.62
CA GLU A 188 -8.86 -16.66 12.90
C GLU A 188 -8.85 -15.16 13.28
N MET A 189 -7.68 -14.50 13.22
CA MET A 189 -7.59 -13.05 13.44
C MET A 189 -8.50 -12.25 12.50
N MET A 190 -8.67 -12.73 11.26
CA MET A 190 -9.57 -12.09 10.30
C MET A 190 -11.05 -12.34 10.63
N ASP A 191 -11.39 -13.53 11.14
CA ASP A 191 -12.74 -13.82 11.61
C ASP A 191 -13.09 -12.95 12.83
N ASP A 192 -12.20 -12.82 13.80
CA ASP A 192 -12.37 -11.94 14.95
C ASP A 192 -12.56 -10.47 14.52
N LEU A 193 -11.75 -9.99 13.58
CA LEU A 193 -11.88 -8.63 13.05
C LEU A 193 -13.23 -8.42 12.36
N VAL A 194 -13.66 -9.37 11.52
CA VAL A 194 -14.94 -9.26 10.80
C VAL A 194 -16.10 -9.30 11.78
N GLY A 195 -16.05 -10.18 12.79
CA GLY A 195 -17.06 -10.22 13.87
C GLY A 195 -17.16 -8.89 14.63
N ALA A 196 -16.01 -8.33 15.02
CA ALA A 196 -15.94 -7.02 15.68
C ALA A 196 -16.52 -5.89 14.79
N LEU A 197 -16.20 -5.89 13.49
CA LEU A 197 -16.74 -4.89 12.58
C LEU A 197 -18.27 -5.00 12.44
N VAL A 198 -18.82 -6.20 12.28
CA VAL A 198 -20.27 -6.41 12.22
C VAL A 198 -20.97 -5.91 13.49
N GLU A 199 -20.43 -6.25 14.67
CA GLU A 199 -20.95 -5.76 15.96
C GLU A 199 -20.90 -4.22 16.04
N ILE A 200 -19.80 -3.59 15.62
CA ILE A 200 -19.69 -2.12 15.63
C ILE A 200 -20.69 -1.48 14.67
N TRP A 201 -20.89 -2.08 13.47
CA TRP A 201 -21.89 -1.61 12.49
C TRP A 201 -23.30 -1.60 13.09
N ASP A 202 -23.68 -2.68 13.78
CA ASP A 202 -24.97 -2.79 14.48
C ASP A 202 -25.10 -1.75 15.60
N ARG A 203 -24.09 -1.64 16.47
CA ARG A 203 -24.06 -0.66 17.58
C ARG A 203 -24.11 0.79 17.12
N MET A 204 -23.71 1.08 15.90
CA MET A 204 -23.71 2.42 15.33
C MET A 204 -24.88 2.67 14.36
N ASP A 205 -25.83 1.74 14.27
CA ASP A 205 -26.99 1.77 13.37
C ASP A 205 -26.58 2.04 11.88
N MET A 206 -25.50 1.40 11.45
CA MET A 206 -24.98 1.51 10.09
C MET A 206 -25.51 0.38 9.22
N GLU A 207 -25.89 0.71 7.99
CA GLU A 207 -26.41 -0.30 7.04
C GLU A 207 -25.29 -1.20 6.52
N LEU A 208 -25.52 -2.53 6.55
CA LEU A 208 -24.70 -3.48 5.81
C LEU A 208 -25.06 -3.42 4.31
N ALA A 209 -24.09 -3.67 3.45
CA ALA A 209 -24.35 -3.78 2.02
C ALA A 209 -25.29 -4.97 1.76
N LYS A 210 -26.30 -4.77 0.93
CA LYS A 210 -27.17 -5.87 0.52
C LYS A 210 -26.33 -6.90 -0.24
N ALA A 211 -26.46 -8.17 0.13
CA ALA A 211 -25.85 -9.27 -0.62
C ALA A 211 -26.27 -9.16 -2.09
N ALA A 212 -25.29 -9.15 -3.01
CA ALA A 212 -25.51 -9.08 -4.44
C ALA A 212 -25.97 -10.43 -5.00
#